data_d8fa7bdca9a0106d2053ea5333f71859
#
_entry.id   d8fa7bdca9a0106d2053ea5333f71859
#
_cell.length_a   1.000
_cell.length_b   1.000
_cell.length_c   1.000
_cell.angle_alpha   90.00
_cell.angle_beta   90.00
_cell.angle_gamma   90.00
#
_symmetry.space_group_name_H-M   'P 1'
#
loop_
_entity.id
_entity.type
_entity.pdbx_description
1 polymer ?
#
loop_
_entity_poly.entity_id
_entity_poly.type
_entity_poly.pdbx_seq_one_letter_code
_entity_poly.pdbx_strand_id
1 'polypeptide(L)'
;MTRNVLLMILDGWGIGDGSKSDAIRAGHPVFIEELTRSNPHAALRTDGENVGLPEGQMGNSEVGHLNIGAGRVVYQDLVKINRACRAQDSEDHSLAQNTEIRALIDHVKSTGCALHVMGLFSDGGVHSSLEHLEALLALAKREGMEKCYVHAFMDGRDTDPKSGLGFVRQVEEKMKSGALAGTIASLIGRYYAMDRDKRWERVREAYELLVNGKGAAYSNAANAVATSYDEGVTDEFMKAHVRVDAEGHPIGRIRSGDAVIFINFRNDRAKELTTVLTQAETEGMKPLDLFFATMTPYDPTYTGVHVLFPKENVPDTIGEWVSKQGLKQL
;
A
#
# COMPACT_ATOMS: atom_id res chain seq x y z
N MET A 1 51.59 -7.63 0.82
CA MET A 1 50.85 -8.78 1.30
C MET A 1 49.41 -8.59 0.89
N THR A 2 48.87 -9.44 0.02
CA THR A 2 47.45 -9.48 -0.30
C THR A 2 46.71 -10.01 0.95
N ARG A 3 45.85 -9.22 1.55
CA ARG A 3 45.00 -9.64 2.65
C ARG A 3 43.74 -10.25 2.06
N ASN A 4 43.48 -11.51 2.34
CA ASN A 4 42.23 -12.14 2.01
C ASN A 4 41.21 -11.82 3.11
N VAL A 5 39.95 -11.60 2.74
CA VAL A 5 38.84 -11.39 3.65
C VAL A 5 37.83 -12.53 3.44
N LEU A 6 37.41 -13.14 4.55
CA LEU A 6 36.31 -14.10 4.55
C LEU A 6 35.12 -13.51 5.30
N LEU A 7 34.00 -13.34 4.60
CA LEU A 7 32.71 -13.06 5.22
C LEU A 7 31.97 -14.40 5.38
N MET A 8 31.76 -14.81 6.63
CA MET A 8 31.00 -16.03 6.94
C MET A 8 29.67 -15.64 7.57
N ILE A 9 28.55 -16.00 6.95
CA ILE A 9 27.21 -15.74 7.44
C ILE A 9 26.66 -17.02 8.06
N LEU A 10 26.40 -17.00 9.38
CA LEU A 10 25.72 -18.07 10.09
C LEU A 10 24.24 -17.71 10.18
N ASP A 11 23.50 -18.02 9.13
CA ASP A 11 22.09 -17.67 9.00
C ASP A 11 21.25 -18.34 10.09
N GLY A 12 20.39 -17.57 10.74
CA GLY A 12 19.61 -17.99 11.89
C GLY A 12 20.37 -18.05 13.22
N TRP A 13 21.67 -17.70 13.26
CA TRP A 13 22.43 -17.64 14.50
C TRP A 13 22.05 -16.40 15.30
N GLY A 14 21.30 -16.59 16.40
CA GLY A 14 20.83 -15.53 17.26
C GLY A 14 21.35 -15.65 18.71
N ILE A 15 21.09 -14.62 19.48
CA ILE A 15 21.29 -14.62 20.91
C ILE A 15 20.00 -15.08 21.59
N GLY A 16 19.97 -16.30 22.04
CA GLY A 16 18.80 -16.93 22.68
C GLY A 16 18.60 -16.49 24.13
N ASP A 17 17.51 -16.96 24.73
CA ASP A 17 17.14 -16.70 26.13
C ASP A 17 17.78 -17.67 27.12
N GLY A 18 18.57 -18.64 26.63
CA GLY A 18 19.21 -19.68 27.44
C GLY A 18 18.25 -20.73 27.98
N SER A 19 17.01 -20.80 27.49
CA SER A 19 16.02 -21.81 27.83
C SER A 19 16.38 -23.19 27.23
N LYS A 20 15.56 -24.20 27.52
CA LYS A 20 15.72 -25.55 26.92
C LYS A 20 15.49 -25.59 25.42
N SER A 21 14.82 -24.57 24.88
CA SER A 21 14.57 -24.42 23.44
C SER A 21 15.68 -23.67 22.69
N ASP A 22 16.66 -23.14 23.39
CA ASP A 22 17.86 -22.53 22.81
C ASP A 22 18.81 -23.60 22.27
N ALA A 23 18.62 -23.98 21.02
CA ALA A 23 19.41 -25.04 20.38
C ALA A 23 20.89 -24.65 20.21
N ILE A 24 21.22 -23.37 20.05
CA ILE A 24 22.60 -22.90 19.96
C ILE A 24 23.33 -23.17 21.28
N ARG A 25 22.72 -22.77 22.39
CA ARG A 25 23.28 -23.03 23.74
C ARG A 25 23.36 -24.51 24.03
N ALA A 26 22.33 -25.30 23.68
CA ALA A 26 22.35 -26.75 23.87
C ALA A 26 23.44 -27.45 23.03
N GLY A 27 23.85 -26.88 21.93
CA GLY A 27 24.93 -27.35 21.05
C GLY A 27 26.33 -27.04 21.56
N HIS A 28 26.48 -26.26 22.63
CA HIS A 28 27.76 -25.88 23.26
C HIS A 28 28.81 -25.38 22.25
N PRO A 29 28.60 -24.26 21.56
CA PRO A 29 29.47 -23.77 20.47
C PRO A 29 30.74 -23.11 21.05
N VAL A 30 31.61 -23.85 21.67
CA VAL A 30 32.78 -23.36 22.43
C VAL A 30 33.66 -22.42 21.61
N PHE A 31 33.88 -22.74 20.33
CA PHE A 31 34.72 -21.91 19.46
C PHE A 31 34.11 -20.53 19.18
N ILE A 32 32.83 -20.45 18.95
CA ILE A 32 32.14 -19.17 18.70
C ILE A 32 32.08 -18.35 20.01
N GLU A 33 31.84 -19.00 21.12
CA GLU A 33 31.87 -18.33 22.44
C GLU A 33 33.25 -17.74 22.74
N GLU A 34 34.33 -18.46 22.42
CA GLU A 34 35.69 -17.96 22.57
C GLU A 34 36.01 -16.82 21.61
N LEU A 35 35.62 -16.93 20.35
CA LEU A 35 35.74 -15.83 19.36
C LEU A 35 35.06 -14.56 19.88
N THR A 36 33.82 -14.68 20.33
CA THR A 36 33.03 -13.54 20.83
C THR A 36 33.69 -12.91 22.06
N ARG A 37 34.29 -13.73 22.96
CA ARG A 37 34.95 -13.22 24.16
C ARG A 37 36.30 -12.52 23.86
N SER A 38 37.04 -13.02 22.87
CA SER A 38 38.43 -12.62 22.63
C SER A 38 38.62 -11.61 21.48
N ASN A 39 37.56 -11.34 20.66
CA ASN A 39 37.61 -10.47 19.53
C ASN A 39 36.54 -9.35 19.59
N PRO A 40 36.72 -8.24 18.84
CA PRO A 40 35.67 -7.23 18.72
C PRO A 40 34.38 -7.85 18.16
N HIS A 41 33.26 -7.57 18.81
CA HIS A 41 31.96 -8.07 18.45
C HIS A 41 30.87 -7.03 18.69
N ALA A 42 29.73 -7.17 18.00
CA ALA A 42 28.54 -6.36 18.20
C ALA A 42 27.29 -7.19 17.97
N ALA A 43 26.21 -6.86 18.65
CA ALA A 43 24.90 -7.42 18.38
C ALA A 43 24.16 -6.56 17.34
N LEU A 44 23.49 -7.22 16.41
CA LEU A 44 22.64 -6.59 15.41
C LEU A 44 21.16 -6.81 15.73
N ARG A 45 20.35 -5.77 15.52
CA ARG A 45 18.90 -5.91 15.50
C ARG A 45 18.51 -6.51 14.15
N THR A 46 17.65 -7.55 14.18
CA THR A 46 17.25 -8.30 13.00
C THR A 46 15.74 -8.32 12.79
N ASP A 47 15.05 -7.32 13.32
CA ASP A 47 13.60 -7.18 13.34
C ASP A 47 13.16 -5.78 12.87
N GLY A 48 11.94 -5.67 12.43
CA GLY A 48 11.27 -4.43 12.11
C GLY A 48 12.05 -3.53 11.14
N GLU A 49 11.97 -2.23 11.34
CA GLU A 49 12.63 -1.24 10.46
C GLU A 49 14.17 -1.34 10.48
N ASN A 50 14.78 -2.00 11.46
CA ASN A 50 16.22 -2.24 11.48
C ASN A 50 16.70 -3.08 10.29
N VAL A 51 15.81 -3.86 9.70
CA VAL A 51 16.06 -4.69 8.51
C VAL A 51 15.14 -4.36 7.33
N GLY A 52 14.43 -3.25 7.40
CA GLY A 52 13.56 -2.77 6.32
C GLY A 52 12.16 -3.40 6.28
N LEU A 53 11.75 -4.06 7.37
CA LEU A 53 10.42 -4.64 7.56
C LEU A 53 9.53 -3.72 8.41
N PRO A 54 8.20 -3.88 8.38
CA PRO A 54 7.31 -3.21 9.31
C PRO A 54 7.68 -3.50 10.77
N GLU A 55 7.42 -2.52 11.65
CA GLU A 55 7.65 -2.68 13.09
C GLU A 55 6.91 -3.91 13.64
N GLY A 56 7.56 -4.65 14.54
CA GLY A 56 7.03 -5.88 15.12
C GLY A 56 7.17 -7.14 14.25
N GLN A 57 7.64 -7.02 13.01
CA GLN A 57 7.95 -8.19 12.18
C GLN A 57 9.35 -8.72 12.45
N MET A 58 9.44 -10.03 12.65
CA MET A 58 10.71 -10.72 12.74
C MET A 58 11.40 -10.76 11.37
N GLY A 59 12.71 -10.54 11.36
CA GLY A 59 13.53 -10.65 10.15
C GLY A 59 13.54 -12.06 9.56
N ASN A 60 13.99 -12.14 8.33
CA ASN A 60 14.16 -13.40 7.62
C ASN A 60 15.46 -13.38 6.80
N SER A 61 15.80 -14.53 6.23
CA SER A 61 17.03 -14.69 5.44
C SER A 61 17.09 -13.75 4.24
N GLU A 62 15.97 -13.53 3.54
CA GLU A 62 15.92 -12.67 2.36
C GLU A 62 16.32 -11.23 2.67
N VAL A 63 15.66 -10.60 3.63
CA VAL A 63 15.97 -9.21 4.00
C VAL A 63 17.36 -9.09 4.65
N GLY A 64 17.79 -10.09 5.42
CA GLY A 64 19.12 -10.10 6.03
C GLY A 64 20.23 -10.11 4.98
N HIS A 65 20.17 -11.03 4.02
CA HIS A 65 21.16 -11.10 2.94
C HIS A 65 21.10 -9.87 2.02
N LEU A 66 19.89 -9.34 1.75
CA LEU A 66 19.74 -8.12 0.97
C LEU A 66 20.46 -6.93 1.64
N ASN A 67 20.27 -6.74 2.94
CA ASN A 67 20.90 -5.65 3.70
C ASN A 67 22.43 -5.82 3.78
N ILE A 68 22.92 -7.04 4.00
CA ILE A 68 24.37 -7.34 3.99
C ILE A 68 24.94 -7.02 2.60
N GLY A 69 24.28 -7.49 1.55
CA GLY A 69 24.71 -7.25 0.16
C GLY A 69 24.69 -5.78 -0.25
N ALA A 70 23.72 -5.03 0.27
CA ALA A 70 23.56 -3.60 0.01
C ALA A 70 24.47 -2.71 0.90
N GLY A 71 24.97 -3.24 2.03
CA GLY A 71 25.71 -2.46 3.03
C GLY A 71 24.86 -1.37 3.71
N ARG A 72 23.54 -1.46 3.62
CA ARG A 72 22.57 -0.53 4.20
C ARG A 72 21.22 -1.21 4.38
N VAL A 73 20.33 -0.60 5.19
CA VAL A 73 18.95 -1.05 5.30
C VAL A 73 18.21 -0.78 3.99
N VAL A 74 17.65 -1.83 3.39
CA VAL A 74 16.79 -1.75 2.21
C VAL A 74 15.35 -1.91 2.66
N TYR A 75 14.62 -0.81 2.66
CA TYR A 75 13.22 -0.80 3.09
C TYR A 75 12.33 -1.49 2.06
N GLN A 76 11.43 -2.37 2.54
CA GLN A 76 10.38 -2.95 1.71
C GLN A 76 9.31 -1.90 1.36
N ASP A 77 8.53 -2.15 0.30
CA ASP A 77 7.57 -1.18 -0.24
C ASP A 77 6.62 -0.62 0.83
N LEU A 78 6.05 -1.48 1.68
CA LEU A 78 5.17 -1.03 2.75
C LEU A 78 5.86 -0.06 3.72
N VAL A 79 7.12 -0.33 4.09
CA VAL A 79 7.88 0.55 5.00
C VAL A 79 8.24 1.87 4.33
N LYS A 80 8.62 1.84 3.04
CA LYS A 80 8.86 3.07 2.27
C LYS A 80 7.61 3.95 2.24
N ILE A 81 6.46 3.35 1.96
CA ILE A 81 5.17 4.07 1.92
C ILE A 81 4.82 4.61 3.31
N ASN A 82 4.91 3.80 4.37
CA ASN A 82 4.66 4.25 5.74
C ASN A 82 5.53 5.46 6.12
N ARG A 83 6.83 5.39 5.81
CA ARG A 83 7.77 6.49 6.07
C ARG A 83 7.40 7.74 5.29
N ALA A 84 7.04 7.61 4.01
CA ALA A 84 6.60 8.74 3.19
C ALA A 84 5.31 9.38 3.73
N CYS A 85 4.38 8.58 4.23
CA CYS A 85 3.14 9.07 4.83
C CYS A 85 3.34 9.81 6.15
N ARG A 86 4.36 9.42 6.94
CA ARG A 86 4.67 10.01 8.26
C ARG A 86 5.65 11.16 8.20
N ALA A 87 6.38 11.30 7.10
CA ALA A 87 7.40 12.33 6.92
C ALA A 87 6.79 13.74 6.87
N GLN A 88 7.55 14.73 7.33
CA GLN A 88 7.18 16.14 7.14
C GLN A 88 7.28 16.50 5.65
N ASP A 89 6.43 17.41 5.19
CA ASP A 89 6.35 17.79 3.77
C ASP A 89 7.67 18.31 3.18
N SER A 90 8.58 18.80 4.03
CA SER A 90 9.92 19.26 3.64
C SER A 90 10.95 18.15 3.47
N GLU A 91 10.67 16.93 3.89
CA GLU A 91 11.58 15.80 3.77
C GLU A 91 11.51 15.19 2.37
N ASP A 92 12.66 14.92 1.75
CA ASP A 92 12.77 14.45 0.37
C ASP A 92 11.97 13.16 0.08
N HIS A 93 11.78 12.32 1.08
CA HIS A 93 11.03 11.08 0.96
C HIS A 93 9.54 11.20 1.31
N SER A 94 9.04 12.41 1.62
CA SER A 94 7.63 12.62 1.96
C SER A 94 6.70 12.47 0.76
N LEU A 95 5.40 12.24 1.02
CA LEU A 95 4.38 12.24 -0.03
C LEU A 95 4.37 13.57 -0.79
N ALA A 96 4.57 14.70 -0.10
CA ALA A 96 4.56 16.01 -0.71
C ALA A 96 5.73 16.26 -1.67
N GLN A 97 6.84 15.53 -1.54
CA GLN A 97 8.01 15.61 -2.43
C GLN A 97 8.02 14.51 -3.51
N ASN A 98 7.09 13.57 -3.45
CA ASN A 98 6.98 12.52 -4.46
C ASN A 98 6.62 13.11 -5.84
N THR A 99 7.45 12.82 -6.85
CA THR A 99 7.32 13.41 -8.19
C THR A 99 5.97 13.12 -8.84
N GLU A 100 5.47 11.88 -8.73
CA GLU A 100 4.18 11.50 -9.34
C GLU A 100 2.99 12.10 -8.60
N ILE A 101 3.08 12.26 -7.28
CA ILE A 101 2.07 12.97 -6.50
C ILE A 101 2.04 14.45 -6.86
N ARG A 102 3.20 15.08 -7.07
CA ARG A 102 3.25 16.48 -7.54
C ARG A 102 2.65 16.63 -8.92
N ALA A 103 2.99 15.74 -9.85
CA ALA A 103 2.39 15.75 -11.19
C ALA A 103 0.86 15.57 -11.13
N LEU A 104 0.35 14.71 -10.24
CA LEU A 104 -1.09 14.55 -10.01
C LEU A 104 -1.72 15.83 -9.44
N ILE A 105 -1.07 16.47 -8.46
CA ILE A 105 -1.53 17.73 -7.87
C ILE A 105 -1.62 18.82 -8.95
N ASP A 106 -0.58 18.94 -9.78
CA ASP A 106 -0.52 19.91 -10.88
C ASP A 106 -1.61 19.63 -11.92
N HIS A 107 -1.85 18.36 -12.25
CA HIS A 107 -2.96 17.97 -13.12
C HIS A 107 -4.32 18.40 -12.57
N VAL A 108 -4.62 18.07 -11.31
CA VAL A 108 -5.90 18.44 -10.67
C VAL A 108 -6.07 19.97 -10.61
N LYS A 109 -5.02 20.71 -10.24
CA LYS A 109 -5.07 22.18 -10.13
C LYS A 109 -5.21 22.86 -11.49
N SER A 110 -4.53 22.37 -12.51
CA SER A 110 -4.57 22.98 -13.85
C SER A 110 -5.85 22.70 -14.59
N THR A 111 -6.45 21.52 -14.42
CA THR A 111 -7.67 21.11 -15.11
C THR A 111 -8.95 21.39 -14.32
N GLY A 112 -8.86 21.52 -12.99
CA GLY A 112 -10.01 21.61 -12.10
C GLY A 112 -10.84 20.33 -12.01
N CYS A 113 -10.25 19.20 -12.41
CA CYS A 113 -10.89 17.87 -12.38
C CYS A 113 -11.05 17.36 -10.94
N ALA A 114 -11.69 16.22 -10.77
CA ALA A 114 -11.81 15.56 -9.47
C ALA A 114 -10.59 14.68 -9.17
N LEU A 115 -10.27 14.58 -7.87
CA LEU A 115 -9.40 13.56 -7.33
C LEU A 115 -10.23 12.42 -6.76
N HIS A 116 -9.96 11.20 -7.20
CA HIS A 116 -10.53 9.98 -6.66
C HIS A 116 -9.46 9.16 -5.95
N VAL A 117 -9.73 8.75 -4.72
CA VAL A 117 -8.85 7.84 -3.96
C VAL A 117 -9.62 6.57 -3.70
N MET A 118 -9.15 5.44 -4.25
CA MET A 118 -9.85 4.16 -4.17
C MET A 118 -8.96 3.05 -3.66
N GLY A 119 -9.55 2.04 -3.05
CA GLY A 119 -8.84 0.84 -2.60
C GLY A 119 -9.45 0.18 -1.39
N LEU A 120 -8.78 -0.86 -0.89
CA LEU A 120 -9.22 -1.60 0.28
C LEU A 120 -9.23 -0.70 1.51
N PHE A 121 -10.37 -0.63 2.17
CA PHE A 121 -10.66 0.34 3.22
C PHE A 121 -10.60 -0.31 4.61
N SER A 122 -9.39 -0.61 5.07
CA SER A 122 -9.14 -1.24 6.38
C SER A 122 -7.73 -0.94 6.89
N ASP A 123 -7.47 -1.31 8.14
CA ASP A 123 -6.16 -1.24 8.79
C ASP A 123 -5.41 -2.59 8.77
N GLY A 124 -5.93 -3.59 8.07
CA GLY A 124 -5.36 -4.94 8.02
C GLY A 124 -3.94 -5.03 7.47
N GLY A 125 -3.48 -4.02 6.72
CA GLY A 125 -2.09 -3.90 6.28
C GLY A 125 -1.62 -4.96 5.28
N VAL A 126 -2.54 -5.69 4.64
CA VAL A 126 -2.21 -6.76 3.68
C VAL A 126 -2.19 -6.25 2.24
N HIS A 127 -3.14 -5.44 1.84
CA HIS A 127 -3.25 -4.89 0.49
C HIS A 127 -3.15 -3.38 0.46
N SER A 128 -3.63 -2.71 1.50
CA SER A 128 -3.63 -1.26 1.68
C SER A 128 -3.53 -0.92 3.16
N SER A 129 -3.55 0.38 3.49
CA SER A 129 -3.63 0.87 4.86
C SER A 129 -4.48 2.14 4.91
N LEU A 130 -5.34 2.26 5.93
CA LEU A 130 -6.06 3.51 6.21
C LEU A 130 -5.11 4.67 6.50
N GLU A 131 -3.94 4.40 7.10
CA GLU A 131 -2.91 5.42 7.32
C GLU A 131 -2.48 6.07 6.00
N HIS A 132 -2.31 5.27 4.93
CA HIS A 132 -1.95 5.80 3.62
C HIS A 132 -3.08 6.63 3.00
N LEU A 133 -4.32 6.16 3.12
CA LEU A 133 -5.49 6.92 2.70
C LEU A 133 -5.56 8.27 3.42
N GLU A 134 -5.47 8.26 4.74
CA GLU A 134 -5.54 9.47 5.55
C GLU A 134 -4.41 10.46 5.22
N ALA A 135 -3.19 9.98 5.02
CA ALA A 135 -2.06 10.83 4.63
C ALA A 135 -2.28 11.50 3.26
N LEU A 136 -2.80 10.76 2.27
CA LEU A 136 -3.14 11.31 0.95
C LEU A 136 -4.29 12.34 1.04
N LEU A 137 -5.33 12.06 1.82
CA LEU A 137 -6.45 13.00 2.01
C LEU A 137 -6.05 14.24 2.82
N ALA A 138 -5.14 14.10 3.78
CA ALA A 138 -4.56 15.24 4.50
C ALA A 138 -3.70 16.11 3.56
N LEU A 139 -2.92 15.50 2.68
CA LEU A 139 -2.18 16.23 1.64
C LEU A 139 -3.15 16.94 0.68
N ALA A 140 -4.17 16.25 0.18
CA ALA A 140 -5.20 16.85 -0.67
C ALA A 140 -5.88 18.06 0.00
N LYS A 141 -6.10 18.00 1.32
CA LYS A 141 -6.63 19.12 2.11
C LYS A 141 -5.69 20.31 2.13
N ARG A 142 -4.40 20.08 2.42
CA ARG A 142 -3.37 21.14 2.42
C ARG A 142 -3.21 21.79 1.03
N GLU A 143 -3.36 21.00 -0.03
CA GLU A 143 -3.27 21.46 -1.40
C GLU A 143 -4.55 22.12 -1.94
N GLY A 144 -5.63 22.17 -1.12
CA GLY A 144 -6.89 22.85 -1.46
C GLY A 144 -7.74 22.11 -2.50
N MET A 145 -7.64 20.79 -2.57
CA MET A 145 -8.43 19.98 -3.50
C MET A 145 -9.87 19.82 -3.00
N GLU A 146 -10.78 20.63 -3.53
CA GLU A 146 -12.19 20.64 -3.10
C GLU A 146 -12.97 19.41 -3.59
N LYS A 147 -12.73 19.00 -4.85
CA LYS A 147 -13.40 17.83 -5.45
C LYS A 147 -12.58 16.56 -5.19
N CYS A 148 -12.66 16.04 -3.96
CA CYS A 148 -11.96 14.83 -3.56
C CYS A 148 -12.97 13.76 -3.14
N TYR A 149 -12.89 12.57 -3.73
CA TYR A 149 -13.85 11.48 -3.52
C TYR A 149 -13.13 10.20 -3.12
N VAL A 150 -13.66 9.51 -2.11
CA VAL A 150 -13.16 8.22 -1.66
C VAL A 150 -14.10 7.11 -2.11
N HIS A 151 -13.53 6.07 -2.70
CA HIS A 151 -14.23 4.84 -3.07
C HIS A 151 -13.72 3.71 -2.18
N ALA A 152 -14.51 3.38 -1.17
CA ALA A 152 -14.12 2.43 -0.15
C ALA A 152 -14.45 0.99 -0.57
N PHE A 153 -13.41 0.15 -0.75
CA PHE A 153 -13.57 -1.28 -0.93
C PHE A 153 -13.56 -1.95 0.45
N MET A 154 -14.71 -2.44 0.90
CA MET A 154 -14.90 -2.97 2.25
C MET A 154 -14.19 -4.32 2.39
N ASP A 155 -13.49 -4.53 3.51
CA ASP A 155 -12.58 -5.67 3.69
C ASP A 155 -13.29 -6.93 4.24
N GLY A 156 -13.38 -7.08 5.53
CA GLY A 156 -14.02 -8.23 6.19
C GLY A 156 -13.34 -9.58 5.99
N ARG A 157 -12.12 -9.60 5.42
CA ARG A 157 -11.32 -10.81 5.18
C ARG A 157 -9.96 -10.74 5.84
N ASP A 158 -9.26 -9.60 5.72
CA ASP A 158 -7.99 -9.35 6.39
C ASP A 158 -8.23 -8.68 7.76
N THR A 159 -9.47 -8.25 8.01
CA THR A 159 -9.97 -7.71 9.28
C THR A 159 -11.30 -8.39 9.64
N ASP A 160 -11.83 -8.10 10.85
CA ASP A 160 -13.12 -8.62 11.29
C ASP A 160 -14.23 -8.30 10.27
N PRO A 161 -15.14 -9.26 9.97
CA PRO A 161 -16.17 -9.11 8.94
C PRO A 161 -17.13 -7.92 9.09
N LYS A 162 -17.16 -7.27 10.25
CA LYS A 162 -18.02 -6.10 10.54
C LYS A 162 -17.23 -4.91 11.07
N SER A 163 -15.90 -4.87 10.87
CA SER A 163 -15.05 -3.77 11.31
C SER A 163 -15.19 -2.50 10.47
N GLY A 164 -15.65 -2.62 9.23
CA GLY A 164 -15.75 -1.53 8.28
C GLY A 164 -16.58 -0.35 8.74
N LEU A 165 -17.63 -0.59 9.52
CA LEU A 165 -18.44 0.48 10.13
C LEU A 165 -17.59 1.41 11.02
N GLY A 166 -16.66 0.83 11.79
CA GLY A 166 -15.74 1.58 12.63
C GLY A 166 -14.81 2.45 11.79
N PHE A 167 -14.25 1.89 10.74
CA PHE A 167 -13.35 2.61 9.83
C PHE A 167 -14.05 3.75 9.08
N VAL A 168 -15.28 3.51 8.60
CA VAL A 168 -16.09 4.55 7.93
C VAL A 168 -16.37 5.71 8.87
N ARG A 169 -16.78 5.44 10.12
CA ARG A 169 -17.02 6.48 11.12
C ARG A 169 -15.76 7.30 11.44
N GLN A 170 -14.63 6.63 11.63
CA GLN A 170 -13.35 7.28 11.90
C GLN A 170 -12.97 8.26 10.78
N VAL A 171 -13.02 7.82 9.52
CA VAL A 171 -12.63 8.66 8.38
C VAL A 171 -13.64 9.78 8.15
N GLU A 172 -14.96 9.51 8.23
CA GLU A 172 -15.99 10.56 8.11
C GLU A 172 -15.88 11.63 9.21
N GLU A 173 -15.51 11.26 10.44
CA GLU A 173 -15.30 12.21 11.52
C GLU A 173 -14.11 13.13 11.24
N LYS A 174 -12.98 12.56 10.76
CA LYS A 174 -11.81 13.34 10.34
C LYS A 174 -12.11 14.26 9.14
N MET A 175 -12.94 13.83 8.19
CA MET A 175 -13.42 14.69 7.10
C MET A 175 -14.31 15.84 7.63
N LYS A 176 -15.26 15.54 8.51
CA LYS A 176 -16.16 16.53 9.12
C LYS A 176 -15.41 17.56 9.98
N SER A 177 -14.38 17.13 10.70
CA SER A 177 -13.52 18.06 11.49
C SER A 177 -12.62 18.93 10.62
N GLY A 178 -12.53 18.67 9.31
CA GLY A 178 -11.67 19.38 8.39
C GLY A 178 -10.20 18.92 8.41
N ALA A 179 -9.89 17.84 9.10
CA ALA A 179 -8.54 17.26 9.10
C ALA A 179 -8.19 16.58 7.76
N LEU A 180 -9.18 16.02 7.08
CA LEU A 180 -9.05 15.36 5.79
C LEU A 180 -9.90 16.03 4.73
N ALA A 181 -9.43 16.01 3.47
CA ALA A 181 -10.27 16.38 2.33
C ALA A 181 -11.25 15.26 1.98
N GLY A 182 -12.32 15.64 1.28
CA GLY A 182 -13.13 14.70 0.51
C GLY A 182 -14.39 14.22 1.18
N THR A 183 -15.00 13.25 0.49
CA THR A 183 -16.26 12.62 0.84
C THR A 183 -16.21 11.16 0.41
N ILE A 184 -16.71 10.24 1.22
CA ILE A 184 -16.89 8.83 0.80
C ILE A 184 -18.02 8.81 -0.23
N ALA A 185 -17.68 8.59 -1.50
CA ALA A 185 -18.61 8.64 -2.62
C ALA A 185 -19.22 7.27 -2.97
N SER A 186 -18.51 6.20 -2.66
CA SER A 186 -19.04 4.85 -2.87
C SER A 186 -18.47 3.83 -1.88
N LEU A 187 -19.26 2.77 -1.65
CA LEU A 187 -18.91 1.62 -0.83
C LEU A 187 -19.23 0.35 -1.62
N ILE A 188 -18.31 -0.62 -1.61
CA ILE A 188 -18.52 -1.95 -2.21
C ILE A 188 -17.57 -2.95 -1.58
N GLY A 189 -18.02 -4.19 -1.39
CA GLY A 189 -17.16 -5.24 -0.85
C GLY A 189 -16.03 -5.64 -1.78
N ARG A 190 -14.90 -6.00 -1.20
CA ARG A 190 -13.71 -6.46 -1.94
C ARG A 190 -13.97 -7.69 -2.82
N TYR A 191 -15.00 -8.47 -2.51
CA TYR A 191 -15.43 -9.61 -3.33
C TYR A 191 -15.70 -9.21 -4.78
N TYR A 192 -16.18 -7.97 -5.00
CA TYR A 192 -16.47 -7.40 -6.32
C TYR A 192 -15.29 -6.58 -6.85
N ALA A 193 -14.79 -5.64 -6.06
CA ALA A 193 -13.81 -4.66 -6.51
C ALA A 193 -12.36 -5.20 -6.58
N MET A 194 -12.10 -6.37 -5.99
CA MET A 194 -10.77 -6.93 -5.86
C MET A 194 -10.74 -8.41 -6.28
N ASP A 195 -11.44 -8.75 -7.35
CA ASP A 195 -11.31 -10.07 -7.99
C ASP A 195 -9.91 -10.24 -8.60
N ARG A 196 -9.45 -11.48 -8.73
CA ARG A 196 -8.17 -11.85 -9.37
C ARG A 196 -8.27 -13.13 -10.20
N ASP A 197 -9.49 -13.63 -10.36
CA ASP A 197 -9.77 -14.92 -11.00
C ASP A 197 -10.53 -14.72 -12.34
N LYS A 198 -10.48 -13.45 -12.87
CA LYS A 198 -11.13 -13.04 -14.14
C LYS A 198 -12.65 -13.25 -14.13
N ARG A 199 -13.26 -13.07 -12.99
CA ARG A 199 -14.71 -13.07 -12.84
C ARG A 199 -15.24 -11.67 -13.16
N TRP A 200 -15.28 -11.38 -14.44
CA TRP A 200 -15.60 -10.04 -14.96
C TRP A 200 -16.96 -9.52 -14.54
N GLU A 201 -17.91 -10.42 -14.26
CA GLU A 201 -19.22 -10.06 -13.70
C GLU A 201 -19.11 -9.34 -12.34
N ARG A 202 -18.11 -9.71 -11.51
CA ARG A 202 -17.85 -9.05 -10.22
C ARG A 202 -17.17 -7.70 -10.44
N VAL A 203 -16.14 -7.67 -11.27
CA VAL A 203 -15.41 -6.44 -11.60
C VAL A 203 -16.35 -5.41 -12.21
N ARG A 204 -17.34 -5.86 -12.99
CA ARG A 204 -18.37 -5.02 -13.58
C ARG A 204 -19.22 -4.31 -12.53
N GLU A 205 -19.58 -4.96 -11.42
CA GLU A 205 -20.32 -4.31 -10.33
C GLU A 205 -19.54 -3.09 -9.80
N ALA A 206 -18.22 -3.25 -9.59
CA ALA A 206 -17.38 -2.15 -9.15
C ALA A 206 -17.21 -1.08 -10.24
N TYR A 207 -16.97 -1.47 -11.49
CA TYR A 207 -16.86 -0.53 -12.62
C TYR A 207 -18.13 0.30 -12.79
N GLU A 208 -19.31 -0.34 -12.80
CA GLU A 208 -20.60 0.34 -12.94
C GLU A 208 -20.88 1.30 -11.79
N LEU A 209 -20.47 0.94 -10.56
CA LEU A 209 -20.55 1.83 -9.43
C LEU A 209 -19.64 3.07 -9.60
N LEU A 210 -18.37 2.84 -9.93
CA LEU A 210 -17.37 3.90 -9.99
C LEU A 210 -17.61 4.87 -11.17
N VAL A 211 -17.96 4.34 -12.36
CA VAL A 211 -18.08 5.11 -13.59
C VAL A 211 -19.51 5.60 -13.83
N ASN A 212 -20.48 4.73 -13.64
CA ASN A 212 -21.88 5.02 -13.97
C ASN A 212 -22.73 5.38 -12.74
N GLY A 213 -22.19 5.26 -11.52
CA GLY A 213 -22.91 5.57 -10.28
C GLY A 213 -24.05 4.60 -10.00
N LYS A 214 -23.95 3.34 -10.47
CA LYS A 214 -24.97 2.32 -10.22
C LYS A 214 -24.73 1.66 -8.86
N GLY A 215 -25.71 1.80 -7.97
CA GLY A 215 -25.68 1.23 -6.64
C GLY A 215 -26.86 1.67 -5.81
N ALA A 216 -27.06 1.09 -4.63
CA ALA A 216 -28.03 1.56 -3.66
C ALA A 216 -27.66 2.97 -3.19
N ALA A 217 -28.59 3.91 -3.28
CA ALA A 217 -28.35 5.30 -2.92
C ALA A 217 -28.20 5.48 -1.40
N TYR A 218 -27.24 6.29 -0.98
CA TYR A 218 -27.09 6.71 0.41
C TYR A 218 -26.72 8.19 0.55
N SER A 219 -27.05 8.77 1.69
CA SER A 219 -26.61 10.11 2.12
C SER A 219 -25.60 10.07 3.27
N ASN A 220 -25.53 8.95 4.01
CA ASN A 220 -24.64 8.72 5.14
C ASN A 220 -23.99 7.33 5.01
N ALA A 221 -22.65 7.30 4.89
CA ALA A 221 -21.92 6.06 4.65
C ALA A 221 -22.01 5.08 5.83
N ALA A 222 -21.90 5.58 7.06
CA ALA A 222 -22.00 4.72 8.24
C ALA A 222 -23.38 4.04 8.35
N ASN A 223 -24.46 4.74 7.98
CA ASN A 223 -25.81 4.16 7.97
C ASN A 223 -25.93 3.08 6.88
N ALA A 224 -25.35 3.31 5.67
CA ALA A 224 -25.37 2.32 4.60
C ALA A 224 -24.69 1.01 5.03
N VAL A 225 -23.53 1.11 5.69
CA VAL A 225 -22.82 -0.07 6.24
C VAL A 225 -23.63 -0.75 7.32
N ALA A 226 -24.21 0.00 8.27
CA ALA A 226 -25.04 -0.56 9.34
C ALA A 226 -26.26 -1.31 8.78
N THR A 227 -26.97 -0.73 7.79
CA THR A 227 -28.09 -1.38 7.12
C THR A 227 -27.67 -2.68 6.43
N SER A 228 -26.51 -2.70 5.74
CA SER A 228 -25.98 -3.93 5.16
C SER A 228 -25.77 -5.03 6.20
N TYR A 229 -25.27 -4.67 7.40
CA TYR A 229 -25.09 -5.65 8.49
C TYR A 229 -26.43 -6.15 9.07
N ASP A 230 -27.44 -5.30 9.14
CA ASP A 230 -28.79 -5.67 9.58
C ASP A 230 -29.45 -6.64 8.58
N GLU A 231 -29.12 -6.52 7.29
CA GLU A 231 -29.53 -7.44 6.24
C GLU A 231 -28.69 -8.74 6.19
N GLY A 232 -27.72 -8.90 7.10
CA GLY A 232 -26.85 -10.07 7.18
C GLY A 232 -25.68 -10.07 6.19
N VAL A 233 -25.41 -8.97 5.50
CA VAL A 233 -24.33 -8.82 4.55
C VAL A 233 -23.14 -8.12 5.22
N THR A 234 -22.01 -8.81 5.28
CA THR A 234 -20.76 -8.30 5.89
C THR A 234 -19.90 -7.53 4.88
N ASP A 235 -18.84 -6.90 5.37
CA ASP A 235 -17.95 -6.05 4.59
C ASP A 235 -17.51 -6.66 3.26
N GLU A 236 -16.97 -7.88 3.26
CA GLU A 236 -16.44 -8.54 2.06
C GLU A 236 -17.46 -8.61 0.92
N PHE A 237 -18.73 -8.82 1.26
CA PHE A 237 -19.82 -9.08 0.31
C PHE A 237 -20.77 -7.90 0.13
N MET A 238 -20.45 -6.75 0.72
CA MET A 238 -21.29 -5.55 0.62
C MET A 238 -21.52 -5.19 -0.85
N LYS A 239 -22.78 -5.04 -1.22
CA LYS A 239 -23.21 -4.65 -2.56
C LYS A 239 -22.83 -3.20 -2.85
N ALA A 240 -22.86 -2.83 -4.13
CA ALA A 240 -22.56 -1.46 -4.59
C ALA A 240 -23.52 -0.44 -3.93
N HIS A 241 -22.94 0.57 -3.26
CA HIS A 241 -23.65 1.70 -2.68
C HIS A 241 -23.01 3.00 -3.17
N VAL A 242 -23.83 3.94 -3.62
CA VAL A 242 -23.40 5.23 -4.15
C VAL A 242 -23.97 6.38 -3.35
N ARG A 243 -23.13 7.34 -3.01
CA ARG A 243 -23.58 8.57 -2.37
C ARG A 243 -24.32 9.45 -3.37
N VAL A 244 -25.45 10.02 -2.93
CA VAL A 244 -26.25 10.93 -3.73
C VAL A 244 -26.33 12.31 -3.09
N ASP A 245 -26.56 13.33 -3.93
CA ASP A 245 -26.91 14.69 -3.49
C ASP A 245 -28.36 14.77 -3.02
N ALA A 246 -28.84 16.00 -2.72
CA ALA A 246 -30.19 16.24 -2.25
C ALA A 246 -31.27 15.95 -3.31
N GLU A 247 -30.90 15.98 -4.58
CA GLU A 247 -31.74 15.70 -5.74
C GLU A 247 -31.72 14.21 -6.13
N GLY A 248 -30.90 13.40 -5.46
CA GLY A 248 -30.78 11.96 -5.71
C GLY A 248 -29.78 11.59 -6.82
N HIS A 249 -28.96 12.52 -7.28
CA HIS A 249 -27.95 12.24 -8.29
C HIS A 249 -26.66 11.69 -7.69
N PRO A 250 -26.04 10.64 -8.27
CA PRO A 250 -24.75 10.12 -7.82
C PRO A 250 -23.64 11.18 -7.89
N ILE A 251 -22.92 11.35 -6.76
CA ILE A 251 -21.75 12.22 -6.69
C ILE A 251 -20.47 11.41 -6.80
N GLY A 252 -19.37 12.04 -7.22
CA GLY A 252 -18.04 11.45 -7.26
C GLY A 252 -17.88 10.28 -8.21
N ARG A 253 -18.60 10.28 -9.35
CA ARG A 253 -18.35 9.31 -10.43
C ARG A 253 -17.03 9.63 -11.12
N ILE A 254 -16.25 8.61 -11.45
CA ILE A 254 -15.00 8.76 -12.21
C ILE A 254 -15.33 9.06 -13.68
N ARG A 255 -14.73 10.10 -14.21
CA ARG A 255 -14.92 10.56 -15.60
C ARG A 255 -13.56 10.72 -16.29
N SER A 256 -13.55 10.65 -17.62
CA SER A 256 -12.33 11.00 -18.38
C SER A 256 -11.85 12.40 -18.02
N GLY A 257 -10.56 12.55 -17.83
CA GLY A 257 -9.89 13.75 -17.36
C GLY A 257 -9.66 13.80 -15.84
N ASP A 258 -10.32 12.95 -15.06
CA ASP A 258 -10.12 12.92 -13.61
C ASP A 258 -8.80 12.27 -13.20
N ALA A 259 -8.36 12.60 -11.98
CA ALA A 259 -7.21 11.98 -11.33
C ALA A 259 -7.67 10.86 -10.39
N VAL A 260 -6.99 9.72 -10.44
CA VAL A 260 -7.31 8.54 -9.61
C VAL A 260 -6.05 8.05 -8.92
N ILE A 261 -6.12 7.79 -7.61
CA ILE A 261 -5.09 7.06 -6.85
C ILE A 261 -5.68 5.75 -6.38
N PHE A 262 -5.08 4.62 -6.78
CA PHE A 262 -5.40 3.30 -6.25
C PHE A 262 -4.43 2.96 -5.12
N ILE A 263 -4.89 3.01 -3.86
CA ILE A 263 -4.04 2.93 -2.66
C ILE A 263 -3.53 1.53 -2.31
N ASN A 264 -3.92 0.51 -3.03
CA ASN A 264 -3.39 -0.83 -2.80
C ASN A 264 -1.90 -0.87 -3.14
N PHE A 265 -1.06 -1.28 -2.19
CA PHE A 265 0.38 -1.51 -2.43
C PHE A 265 0.68 -2.95 -2.87
N ARG A 266 -0.25 -3.89 -2.67
CA ARG A 266 -0.19 -5.25 -3.20
C ARG A 266 -1.03 -5.35 -4.47
N ASN A 267 -0.41 -5.82 -5.55
CA ASN A 267 -0.92 -5.71 -6.91
C ASN A 267 -1.91 -6.81 -7.34
N ASP A 268 -1.85 -8.02 -6.73
CA ASP A 268 -2.54 -9.23 -7.23
C ASP A 268 -4.06 -9.06 -7.41
N ARG A 269 -4.70 -8.25 -6.56
CA ARG A 269 -6.15 -8.00 -6.60
C ARG A 269 -6.55 -6.62 -7.13
N ALA A 270 -5.57 -5.81 -7.54
CA ALA A 270 -5.84 -4.49 -8.09
C ALA A 270 -5.77 -4.46 -9.63
N LYS A 271 -5.21 -5.50 -10.24
CA LYS A 271 -4.96 -5.56 -11.69
C LYS A 271 -6.22 -5.49 -12.53
N GLU A 272 -7.22 -6.30 -12.23
CA GLU A 272 -8.41 -6.42 -13.08
C GLU A 272 -9.18 -5.11 -13.17
N LEU A 273 -9.44 -4.46 -12.03
CA LEU A 273 -10.11 -3.17 -12.02
C LEU A 273 -9.27 -2.08 -12.68
N THR A 274 -7.94 -2.08 -12.50
CA THR A 274 -7.03 -1.17 -13.21
C THR A 274 -7.10 -1.39 -14.72
N THR A 275 -7.08 -2.65 -15.17
CA THR A 275 -7.17 -2.99 -16.60
C THR A 275 -8.42 -2.40 -17.24
N VAL A 276 -9.59 -2.61 -16.66
CA VAL A 276 -10.86 -2.13 -17.25
C VAL A 276 -11.03 -0.63 -17.16
N LEU A 277 -10.37 0.03 -16.21
CA LEU A 277 -10.42 1.49 -16.08
C LEU A 277 -9.43 2.20 -17.01
N THR A 278 -8.29 1.57 -17.37
CA THR A 278 -7.18 2.29 -18.02
C THR A 278 -6.60 1.63 -19.28
N GLN A 279 -6.70 0.29 -19.46
CA GLN A 279 -5.92 -0.41 -20.48
C GLN A 279 -6.75 -0.93 -21.66
N ALA A 280 -7.77 -1.72 -21.40
CA ALA A 280 -8.46 -2.45 -22.45
C ALA A 280 -9.97 -2.56 -22.19
N GLU A 281 -10.75 -2.39 -23.23
CA GLU A 281 -12.18 -2.72 -23.16
C GLU A 281 -12.34 -4.22 -22.88
N THR A 282 -13.05 -4.53 -21.82
CA THR A 282 -13.30 -5.90 -21.38
C THR A 282 -14.79 -6.06 -21.09
N GLU A 283 -15.46 -6.92 -21.83
CA GLU A 283 -16.89 -7.19 -21.68
C GLU A 283 -17.77 -5.93 -21.59
N GLY A 284 -17.49 -4.93 -22.42
CA GLY A 284 -18.24 -3.68 -22.49
C GLY A 284 -17.89 -2.63 -21.42
N MET A 285 -16.95 -2.92 -20.51
CA MET A 285 -16.30 -1.94 -19.66
C MET A 285 -15.22 -1.22 -20.45
N LYS A 286 -15.39 0.07 -20.68
CA LYS A 286 -14.48 0.88 -21.54
C LYS A 286 -13.49 1.65 -20.67
N PRO A 287 -12.19 1.63 -21.01
CA PRO A 287 -11.21 2.45 -20.33
C PRO A 287 -11.52 3.94 -20.48
N LEU A 288 -11.12 4.69 -19.49
CA LEU A 288 -11.24 6.15 -19.43
C LEU A 288 -9.86 6.79 -19.61
N ASP A 289 -9.83 7.99 -20.12
CA ASP A 289 -8.62 8.82 -20.15
C ASP A 289 -8.44 9.45 -18.75
N LEU A 290 -7.54 8.91 -17.95
CA LEU A 290 -7.36 9.27 -16.53
C LEU A 290 -5.89 9.60 -16.23
N PHE A 291 -5.67 10.55 -15.34
CA PHE A 291 -4.41 10.56 -14.60
C PHE A 291 -4.47 9.47 -13.54
N PHE A 292 -4.05 8.26 -13.87
CA PHE A 292 -4.20 7.09 -13.00
C PHE A 292 -2.89 6.75 -12.30
N ALA A 293 -2.87 6.81 -10.97
CA ALA A 293 -1.72 6.50 -10.15
C ALA A 293 -1.95 5.27 -9.27
N THR A 294 -0.92 4.44 -9.12
CA THR A 294 -0.89 3.27 -8.25
C THR A 294 0.21 3.38 -7.23
N MET A 295 0.02 2.83 -6.04
CA MET A 295 1.05 2.87 -4.99
C MET A 295 2.33 2.16 -5.43
N THR A 296 2.21 0.99 -6.04
CA THR A 296 3.33 0.16 -6.53
C THR A 296 3.07 -0.28 -7.97
N PRO A 297 4.06 -0.81 -8.70
CA PRO A 297 3.83 -1.35 -10.04
C PRO A 297 2.86 -2.55 -9.99
N TYR A 298 1.72 -2.44 -10.69
CA TYR A 298 0.76 -3.55 -10.75
C TYR A 298 1.08 -4.53 -11.87
N ASP A 299 1.38 -4.04 -13.05
CA ASP A 299 1.75 -4.87 -14.19
C ASP A 299 2.75 -4.12 -15.09
N PRO A 300 3.84 -4.78 -15.53
CA PRO A 300 4.84 -4.12 -16.38
C PRO A 300 4.36 -3.79 -17.79
N THR A 301 3.21 -4.33 -18.19
CA THR A 301 2.61 -4.08 -19.51
C THR A 301 1.69 -2.86 -19.53
N TYR A 302 1.34 -2.30 -18.37
CA TYR A 302 0.46 -1.15 -18.33
C TYR A 302 1.12 0.11 -18.89
N THR A 303 0.34 0.87 -19.64
CA THR A 303 0.74 2.14 -20.22
C THR A 303 -0.10 3.28 -19.63
N GLY A 304 0.50 4.47 -19.49
CA GLY A 304 -0.22 5.64 -18.96
C GLY A 304 -0.59 5.55 -17.47
N VAL A 305 0.00 4.60 -16.73
CA VAL A 305 -0.18 4.47 -15.29
C VAL A 305 1.03 5.03 -14.57
N HIS A 306 0.80 5.96 -13.66
CA HIS A 306 1.80 6.57 -12.80
C HIS A 306 2.04 5.70 -11.58
N VAL A 307 3.30 5.46 -11.21
CA VAL A 307 3.64 4.60 -10.06
C VAL A 307 4.29 5.45 -8.98
N LEU A 308 3.63 5.59 -7.83
CA LEU A 308 4.10 6.44 -6.74
C LEU A 308 5.39 5.91 -6.09
N PHE A 309 5.48 4.60 -5.92
CA PHE A 309 6.65 3.92 -5.33
C PHE A 309 7.13 2.81 -6.28
N PRO A 310 7.94 3.16 -7.30
CA PRO A 310 8.47 2.18 -8.24
C PRO A 310 9.44 1.22 -7.53
N LYS A 311 9.57 0.01 -8.09
CA LYS A 311 10.63 -0.91 -7.65
C LYS A 311 11.98 -0.33 -8.07
N GLU A 312 12.83 -0.09 -7.10
CA GLU A 312 14.20 0.36 -7.32
C GLU A 312 15.14 -0.83 -7.30
N ASN A 313 16.09 -0.84 -8.24
CA ASN A 313 17.25 -1.69 -8.10
C ASN A 313 18.08 -1.21 -6.91
N VAL A 314 18.70 -2.12 -6.21
CA VAL A 314 19.64 -1.80 -5.12
C VAL A 314 21.04 -1.60 -5.72
N PRO A 315 21.46 -0.37 -6.01
CA PRO A 315 22.79 -0.12 -6.58
C PRO A 315 23.87 -0.22 -5.49
N ASP A 316 25.12 -0.23 -5.94
CA ASP A 316 26.31 -0.22 -5.07
C ASP A 316 26.34 -1.36 -4.06
N THR A 317 25.94 -2.55 -4.52
CA THR A 317 26.04 -3.76 -3.70
C THR A 317 27.50 -4.18 -3.54
N ILE A 318 27.79 -4.96 -2.49
CA ILE A 318 29.14 -5.49 -2.26
C ILE A 318 29.65 -6.29 -3.47
N GLY A 319 28.79 -7.07 -4.12
CA GLY A 319 29.14 -7.80 -5.34
C GLY A 319 29.51 -6.89 -6.51
N GLU A 320 28.71 -5.86 -6.73
CA GLU A 320 28.98 -4.85 -7.75
C GLU A 320 30.27 -4.08 -7.46
N TRP A 321 30.50 -3.69 -6.22
CA TRP A 321 31.70 -2.96 -5.80
C TRP A 321 32.96 -3.81 -5.98
N VAL A 322 32.95 -5.08 -5.54
CA VAL A 322 34.07 -6.03 -5.70
C VAL A 322 34.39 -6.24 -7.18
N SER A 323 33.35 -6.38 -8.02
CA SER A 323 33.49 -6.51 -9.48
C SER A 323 34.12 -5.27 -10.11
N LYS A 324 33.67 -4.06 -9.73
CA LYS A 324 34.24 -2.78 -10.20
C LYS A 324 35.73 -2.62 -9.85
N GLN A 325 36.18 -3.23 -8.76
CA GLN A 325 37.59 -3.25 -8.35
C GLN A 325 38.44 -4.32 -9.07
N GLY A 326 37.84 -5.12 -9.96
CA GLY A 326 38.52 -6.23 -10.63
C GLY A 326 38.90 -7.38 -9.69
N LEU A 327 38.29 -7.44 -8.51
CA LEU A 327 38.52 -8.50 -7.54
C LEU A 327 37.62 -9.71 -7.85
N LYS A 328 38.11 -10.89 -7.47
CA LYS A 328 37.32 -12.13 -7.60
C LYS A 328 36.49 -12.36 -6.35
N GLN A 329 35.28 -12.86 -6.56
CA GLN A 329 34.38 -13.34 -5.51
C GLN A 329 33.85 -14.71 -5.91
N LEU A 330 33.58 -15.56 -4.92
CA LEU A 330 32.99 -16.89 -5.07
C LEU A 330 31.61 -16.89 -4.45
#